data_d2abe4ebe12ad8d5c08bc4b486cfc1b3
#
_entry.id   d2abe4ebe12ad8d5c08bc4b486cfc1b3
#
_cell.length_a   1.000
_cell.length_b   1.000
_cell.length_c   1.000
_cell.angle_alpha   90.00
_cell.angle_beta   90.00
_cell.angle_gamma   90.00
#
_symmetry.space_group_name_H-M   'P 1'
#
loop_
_entity.id
_entity.type
_entity.pdbx_description
1 polymer ?
#
loop_
_entity_poly.entity_id
_entity_poly.type
_entity_poly.pdbx_seq_one_letter_code
_entity_poly.pdbx_strand_id
1 'polypeptide(L)'
;MKPLSILFCGILFIAASCKNGHQYEINTDKYENTKESLAQTEQKNPARFLTVEGNKKKNFLGQTVVKGKVHNNAKVVSYKDIDIRLSFYSKTGTLLEEDHDMVYETIHPGAGSSFKSKYFAPKGTDSVAFHIVGAKF
;
A
#
# COMPACT_ATOMS: atom_id res chain seq x y z
N MET A 1 57.14 57.00 54.16
CA MET A 1 57.00 56.65 52.75
C MET A 1 55.84 55.68 52.62
N LYS A 2 54.80 56.03 51.91
CA LYS A 2 53.56 55.33 51.86
C LYS A 2 53.58 54.29 50.75
N PRO A 3 53.09 53.03 50.99
CA PRO A 3 52.77 52.14 49.88
C PRO A 3 51.34 52.35 49.43
N LEU A 4 51.21 52.43 48.15
CA LEU A 4 50.01 52.59 47.39
C LEU A 4 49.16 51.28 47.39
N SER A 5 47.94 51.39 47.92
CA SER A 5 47.00 50.30 47.93
C SER A 5 46.30 50.17 46.54
N ILE A 6 46.55 49.12 45.84
CA ILE A 6 45.84 48.80 44.58
C ILE A 6 44.64 47.95 44.89
N LEU A 7 43.44 48.53 44.73
CA LEU A 7 42.16 47.89 44.85
C LEU A 7 41.89 47.09 43.57
N PHE A 8 41.94 45.76 43.65
CA PHE A 8 41.62 44.86 42.53
C PHE A 8 40.10 44.59 42.52
N CYS A 9 39.44 45.30 41.63
CA CYS A 9 38.00 45.11 41.43
C CYS A 9 37.74 43.84 40.57
N GLY A 10 37.37 42.76 41.23
CA GLY A 10 37.02 41.50 40.54
C GLY A 10 35.69 41.64 39.86
N ILE A 11 35.70 41.64 38.53
CA ILE A 11 34.49 41.55 37.71
C ILE A 11 34.06 40.09 37.63
N LEU A 12 32.98 39.77 38.32
CA LEU A 12 32.34 38.45 38.26
C LEU A 12 31.51 38.34 36.96
N PHE A 13 32.05 37.68 35.93
CA PHE A 13 31.28 37.34 34.74
C PHE A 13 30.34 36.18 35.06
N ILE A 14 29.05 36.47 35.23
CA ILE A 14 28.02 35.47 35.27
C ILE A 14 27.72 35.09 33.81
N ALA A 15 28.29 33.97 33.36
CA ALA A 15 27.91 33.37 32.10
C ALA A 15 26.53 32.74 32.27
N ALA A 16 25.49 33.46 31.87
CA ALA A 16 24.17 32.90 31.69
C ALA A 16 24.20 31.97 30.45
N SER A 17 24.39 30.66 30.69
CA SER A 17 24.27 29.63 29.70
C SER A 17 22.77 29.46 29.37
N CYS A 18 22.30 30.13 28.33
CA CYS A 18 21.00 29.81 27.74
C CYS A 18 21.10 28.44 27.04
N LYS A 19 20.77 27.38 27.76
CA LYS A 19 20.43 26.07 27.18
C LYS A 19 19.01 26.16 26.62
N ASN A 20 18.83 26.78 25.46
CA ASN A 20 17.66 26.48 24.61
C ASN A 20 18.03 25.32 23.69
N GLY A 21 18.24 24.15 24.27
CA GLY A 21 18.16 22.91 23.57
C GLY A 21 16.66 22.56 23.40
N HIS A 22 16.06 23.01 22.32
CA HIS A 22 14.86 22.35 21.85
C HIS A 22 15.29 20.95 21.40
N GLN A 23 15.28 20.02 22.32
CA GLN A 23 15.36 18.62 22.04
C GLN A 23 14.04 18.27 21.34
N TYR A 24 14.08 18.20 20.00
CA TYR A 24 13.03 17.54 19.24
C TYR A 24 13.11 16.07 19.63
N GLU A 25 12.37 15.69 20.66
CA GLU A 25 12.03 14.29 20.88
C GLU A 25 11.18 13.87 19.69
N ILE A 26 11.81 13.24 18.73
CA ILE A 26 11.12 12.50 17.68
C ILE A 26 10.37 11.41 18.45
N ASN A 27 9.05 11.59 18.56
CA ASN A 27 8.15 10.66 19.23
C ASN A 27 8.09 9.36 18.41
N THR A 28 9.14 8.57 18.52
CA THR A 28 9.28 7.25 17.86
C THR A 28 8.10 6.36 18.20
N ASP A 29 7.62 6.41 19.44
CA ASP A 29 6.48 5.63 19.90
C ASP A 29 5.18 5.98 19.16
N LYS A 30 4.96 7.27 18.87
CA LYS A 30 3.79 7.72 18.09
C LYS A 30 3.86 7.25 16.63
N TYR A 31 5.05 7.22 16.06
CA TYR A 31 5.26 6.74 14.69
C TYR A 31 5.04 5.23 14.60
N GLU A 32 5.59 4.45 15.50
CA GLU A 32 5.41 2.99 15.53
C GLU A 32 3.95 2.60 15.78
N ASN A 33 3.26 3.27 16.72
CA ASN A 33 1.82 3.05 16.96
C ASN A 33 0.97 3.41 15.73
N THR A 34 1.32 4.47 15.00
CA THR A 34 0.64 4.84 13.75
C THR A 34 0.88 3.79 12.66
N LYS A 35 2.09 3.24 12.58
CA LYS A 35 2.44 2.20 11.62
C LYS A 35 1.68 0.89 11.89
N GLU A 36 1.59 0.48 13.14
CA GLU A 36 0.79 -0.69 13.54
C GLU A 36 -0.69 -0.50 13.21
N SER A 37 -1.26 0.63 13.54
CA SER A 37 -2.66 0.97 13.22
C SER A 37 -2.91 0.95 11.71
N LEU A 38 -1.99 1.46 10.89
CA LEU A 38 -2.09 1.43 9.44
C LEU A 38 -2.04 -0.01 8.91
N ALA A 39 -1.09 -0.81 9.40
CA ALA A 39 -0.99 -2.22 9.03
C ALA A 39 -2.27 -2.99 9.35
N GLN A 40 -2.86 -2.78 10.53
CA GLN A 40 -4.13 -3.40 10.90
C GLN A 40 -5.28 -2.98 9.98
N THR A 41 -5.31 -1.72 9.57
CA THR A 41 -6.32 -1.21 8.65
C THR A 41 -6.18 -1.86 7.26
N GLU A 42 -4.95 -1.98 6.78
CA GLU A 42 -4.65 -2.62 5.50
C GLU A 42 -4.97 -4.11 5.52
N GLN A 43 -4.69 -4.82 6.61
CA GLN A 43 -5.02 -6.23 6.78
C GLN A 43 -6.53 -6.51 6.82
N LYS A 44 -7.30 -5.65 7.47
CA LYS A 44 -8.76 -5.82 7.59
C LYS A 44 -9.51 -5.66 6.27
N ASN A 45 -8.97 -4.85 5.36
CA ASN A 45 -9.65 -4.50 4.11
C ASN A 45 -8.72 -4.57 2.90
N PRO A 46 -8.17 -5.75 2.53
CA PRO A 46 -7.21 -5.89 1.43
C PRO A 46 -7.73 -5.32 0.10
N ALA A 47 -9.01 -5.54 -0.20
CA ALA A 47 -9.63 -5.09 -1.45
C ALA A 47 -9.61 -3.56 -1.65
N ARG A 48 -9.47 -2.77 -0.58
CA ARG A 48 -9.33 -1.31 -0.68
C ARG A 48 -7.94 -0.86 -1.12
N PHE A 49 -6.95 -1.71 -0.91
CA PHE A 49 -5.55 -1.40 -1.17
C PHE A 49 -5.00 -2.14 -2.40
N LEU A 50 -5.81 -2.99 -3.00
CA LEU A 50 -5.47 -3.69 -4.23
C LEU A 50 -6.29 -3.12 -5.38
N THR A 51 -5.64 -2.88 -6.50
CA THR A 51 -6.31 -2.55 -7.76
C THR A 51 -6.03 -3.63 -8.78
N VAL A 52 -7.03 -3.95 -9.61
CA VAL A 52 -6.89 -4.89 -10.71
C VAL A 52 -7.32 -4.20 -12.01
N GLU A 53 -6.47 -4.33 -13.01
CA GLU A 53 -6.76 -3.91 -14.38
C GLU A 53 -6.59 -5.10 -15.29
N GLY A 54 -7.45 -5.22 -16.30
CA GLY A 54 -7.35 -6.34 -17.22
C GLY A 54 -8.02 -6.09 -18.54
N ASN A 55 -7.71 -6.96 -19.48
CA ASN A 55 -8.34 -7.04 -20.79
C ASN A 55 -8.59 -8.49 -21.17
N LYS A 56 -9.48 -8.67 -22.15
CA LYS A 56 -9.78 -9.96 -22.73
C LYS A 56 -9.43 -10.00 -24.20
N LYS A 57 -9.05 -11.16 -24.69
CA LYS A 57 -8.86 -11.43 -26.12
C LYS A 57 -9.32 -12.85 -26.43
N LYS A 58 -9.96 -13.07 -27.55
CA LYS A 58 -10.23 -14.42 -28.05
C LYS A 58 -8.99 -14.97 -28.73
N ASN A 59 -8.67 -16.23 -28.47
CA ASN A 59 -7.66 -16.96 -29.21
C ASN A 59 -8.28 -17.70 -30.40
N PHE A 60 -7.46 -18.34 -31.21
CA PHE A 60 -7.89 -19.10 -32.41
C PHE A 60 -8.70 -20.36 -32.06
N LEU A 61 -8.63 -20.85 -30.80
CA LEU A 61 -9.43 -21.97 -30.29
C LEU A 61 -10.80 -21.54 -29.75
N GLY A 62 -11.16 -20.25 -29.88
CA GLY A 62 -12.41 -19.70 -29.35
C GLY A 62 -12.43 -19.45 -27.84
N GLN A 63 -11.31 -19.70 -27.14
CA GLN A 63 -11.21 -19.40 -25.72
C GLN A 63 -11.01 -17.88 -25.50
N THR A 64 -11.57 -17.38 -24.41
CA THR A 64 -11.29 -16.05 -23.90
C THR A 64 -10.02 -16.08 -23.07
N VAL A 65 -9.01 -15.39 -23.51
CA VAL A 65 -7.77 -15.17 -22.74
C VAL A 65 -7.90 -13.86 -21.99
N VAL A 66 -7.90 -13.96 -20.70
CA VAL A 66 -7.87 -12.82 -19.79
C VAL A 66 -6.43 -12.55 -19.40
N LYS A 67 -6.02 -11.30 -19.48
CA LYS A 67 -4.73 -10.81 -18.97
C LYS A 67 -4.98 -9.61 -18.09
N GLY A 68 -4.35 -9.58 -16.96
CA GLY A 68 -4.48 -8.46 -16.05
C GLY A 68 -3.21 -8.21 -15.24
N LYS A 69 -3.27 -7.13 -14.49
CA LYS A 69 -2.25 -6.73 -13.54
C LYS A 69 -2.93 -6.35 -12.24
N VAL A 70 -2.42 -6.88 -11.15
CA VAL A 70 -2.79 -6.47 -9.79
C VAL A 70 -1.71 -5.55 -9.26
N HIS A 71 -2.10 -4.46 -8.61
CA HIS A 71 -1.18 -3.53 -7.97
C HIS A 71 -1.54 -3.36 -6.49
N ASN A 72 -0.53 -3.38 -5.63
CA ASN A 72 -0.67 -3.17 -4.20
C ASN A 72 -0.40 -1.70 -3.85
N ASN A 73 -1.45 -0.98 -3.47
CA ASN A 73 -1.38 0.43 -3.05
C ASN A 73 -1.20 0.60 -1.53
N ALA A 74 -1.10 -0.50 -0.77
CA ALA A 74 -0.79 -0.45 0.65
C ALA A 74 0.57 0.20 0.90
N LYS A 75 0.78 0.67 2.11
CA LYS A 75 2.03 1.30 2.53
C LYS A 75 2.91 0.37 3.35
N VAL A 76 2.31 -0.62 4.00
CA VAL A 76 2.98 -1.49 4.97
C VAL A 76 2.80 -2.96 4.62
N VAL A 77 1.58 -3.38 4.23
CA VAL A 77 1.21 -4.80 4.08
C VAL A 77 1.51 -5.33 2.70
N SER A 78 2.17 -6.48 2.64
CA SER A 78 2.29 -7.30 1.43
C SER A 78 1.10 -8.26 1.36
N TYR A 79 0.58 -8.48 0.16
CA TYR A 79 -0.55 -9.41 -0.07
C TYR A 79 -0.12 -10.58 -0.93
N LYS A 80 -0.73 -11.72 -0.68
CA LYS A 80 -0.59 -12.97 -1.44
C LYS A 80 -1.94 -13.68 -1.56
N ASP A 81 -2.03 -14.73 -2.35
CA ASP A 81 -3.27 -15.47 -2.58
C ASP A 81 -4.45 -14.52 -2.84
N ILE A 82 -4.26 -13.64 -3.83
CA ILE A 82 -5.23 -12.59 -4.15
C ILE A 82 -6.32 -13.21 -5.02
N ASP A 83 -7.56 -13.21 -4.51
CA ASP A 83 -8.73 -13.71 -5.20
C ASP A 83 -9.35 -12.60 -6.07
N ILE A 84 -9.44 -12.90 -7.37
CA ILE A 84 -9.99 -12.00 -8.39
C ILE A 84 -11.25 -12.64 -8.96
N ARG A 85 -12.38 -12.01 -8.77
CA ARG A 85 -13.63 -12.38 -9.43
C ARG A 85 -13.68 -11.78 -10.84
N LEU A 86 -14.02 -12.64 -11.79
CA LEU A 86 -14.22 -12.32 -13.20
C LEU A 86 -15.71 -12.38 -13.49
N SER A 87 -16.31 -11.28 -13.86
CA SER A 87 -17.75 -11.23 -14.21
C SER A 87 -17.89 -11.02 -15.72
N PHE A 88 -18.54 -11.99 -16.38
CA PHE A 88 -18.75 -12.00 -17.83
C PHE A 88 -20.10 -11.39 -18.18
N TYR A 89 -20.10 -10.36 -19.00
CA TYR A 89 -21.31 -9.63 -19.39
C TYR A 89 -21.61 -9.74 -20.89
N SER A 90 -22.90 -9.76 -21.22
CA SER A 90 -23.39 -9.64 -22.59
C SER A 90 -23.25 -8.21 -23.09
N LYS A 91 -23.48 -8.00 -24.40
CA LYS A 91 -23.51 -6.69 -25.03
C LYS A 91 -24.55 -5.73 -24.41
N THR A 92 -25.61 -6.28 -23.84
CA THR A 92 -26.68 -5.52 -23.16
C THR A 92 -26.40 -5.27 -21.69
N GLY A 93 -25.21 -5.67 -21.18
CA GLY A 93 -24.82 -5.51 -19.79
C GLY A 93 -25.40 -6.56 -18.82
N THR A 94 -26.00 -7.62 -19.34
CA THR A 94 -26.52 -8.72 -18.50
C THR A 94 -25.34 -9.59 -18.04
N LEU A 95 -25.27 -9.87 -16.75
CA LEU A 95 -24.30 -10.82 -16.17
C LEU A 95 -24.64 -12.23 -16.66
N LEU A 96 -23.68 -12.89 -17.29
CA LEU A 96 -23.84 -14.24 -17.84
C LEU A 96 -23.26 -15.28 -16.90
N GLU A 97 -22.07 -15.02 -16.33
CA GLU A 97 -21.35 -15.96 -15.49
C GLU A 97 -20.32 -15.19 -14.64
N GLU A 98 -19.98 -15.79 -13.50
CA GLU A 98 -18.84 -15.35 -12.67
C GLU A 98 -17.87 -16.51 -12.49
N ASP A 99 -16.59 -16.19 -12.49
CA ASP A 99 -15.49 -17.12 -12.24
C ASP A 99 -14.44 -16.45 -11.35
N HIS A 100 -13.54 -17.24 -10.80
CA HIS A 100 -12.49 -16.77 -9.91
C HIS A 100 -11.11 -17.13 -10.45
N ASP A 101 -10.17 -16.21 -10.30
CA ASP A 101 -8.75 -16.42 -10.59
C ASP A 101 -7.91 -16.04 -9.37
N MET A 102 -6.82 -16.76 -9.17
CA MET A 102 -5.98 -16.59 -7.98
C MET A 102 -4.56 -16.16 -8.36
N VAL A 103 -4.12 -15.04 -7.82
CA VAL A 103 -2.72 -14.60 -7.92
C VAL A 103 -1.98 -15.01 -6.66
N TYR A 104 -1.15 -16.05 -6.78
CA TYR A 104 -0.44 -16.65 -5.63
C TYR A 104 0.82 -15.89 -5.22
N GLU A 105 1.34 -15.05 -6.10
CA GLU A 105 2.56 -14.29 -5.84
C GLU A 105 2.37 -13.29 -4.70
N THR A 106 3.44 -13.10 -3.91
CA THR A 106 3.46 -12.03 -2.90
C THR A 106 3.74 -10.70 -3.57
N ILE A 107 2.82 -9.76 -3.44
CA ILE A 107 2.92 -8.40 -3.98
C ILE A 107 3.22 -7.44 -2.83
N HIS A 108 4.43 -6.89 -2.82
CA HIS A 108 4.88 -5.93 -1.82
C HIS A 108 4.22 -4.55 -2.01
N PRO A 109 4.21 -3.68 -0.97
CA PRO A 109 3.71 -2.32 -1.08
C PRO A 109 4.32 -1.57 -2.29
N GLY A 110 3.45 -0.96 -3.10
CA GLY A 110 3.84 -0.24 -4.31
C GLY A 110 4.22 -1.11 -5.51
N ALA A 111 4.25 -2.44 -5.36
CA ALA A 111 4.55 -3.37 -6.45
C ALA A 111 3.28 -3.85 -7.15
N GLY A 112 3.45 -4.56 -8.26
CA GLY A 112 2.37 -5.21 -9.00
C GLY A 112 2.82 -6.53 -9.61
N SER A 113 1.86 -7.43 -9.84
CA SER A 113 2.04 -8.69 -10.55
C SER A 113 1.05 -8.84 -11.68
N SER A 114 1.46 -9.52 -12.75
CA SER A 114 0.62 -9.78 -13.91
C SER A 114 0.11 -11.20 -13.89
N PHE A 115 -1.15 -11.38 -14.26
CA PHE A 115 -1.75 -12.71 -14.40
C PHE A 115 -2.30 -12.93 -15.80
N LYS A 116 -2.46 -14.20 -16.16
CA LYS A 116 -2.99 -14.59 -17.46
C LYS A 116 -3.72 -15.93 -17.32
N SER A 117 -4.98 -15.92 -17.63
CA SER A 117 -5.83 -17.10 -17.56
C SER A 117 -6.63 -17.31 -18.83
N LYS A 118 -7.09 -18.54 -19.05
CA LYS A 118 -7.87 -18.94 -20.21
C LYS A 118 -9.19 -19.51 -19.76
N TYR A 119 -10.27 -19.01 -20.32
CA TYR A 119 -11.63 -19.40 -20.00
C TYR A 119 -12.41 -19.80 -21.24
N PHE A 120 -13.34 -20.71 -21.08
CA PHE A 120 -14.42 -20.90 -22.03
C PHE A 120 -15.59 -20.02 -21.59
N ALA A 121 -15.47 -18.72 -21.89
CA ALA A 121 -16.49 -17.75 -21.51
C ALA A 121 -17.85 -18.12 -22.14
N PRO A 122 -18.96 -17.80 -21.47
CA PRO A 122 -20.31 -18.06 -21.97
C PRO A 122 -20.53 -17.48 -23.37
N LYS A 123 -21.36 -18.16 -24.14
CA LYS A 123 -21.73 -17.66 -25.46
C LYS A 123 -22.46 -16.33 -25.32
N GLY A 124 -22.02 -15.35 -26.10
CA GLY A 124 -22.57 -13.99 -26.02
C GLY A 124 -21.81 -13.03 -25.11
N THR A 125 -20.69 -13.47 -24.51
CA THR A 125 -19.84 -12.59 -23.70
C THR A 125 -19.25 -11.47 -24.55
N ASP A 126 -19.55 -10.23 -24.15
CA ASP A 126 -19.04 -8.99 -24.75
C ASP A 126 -17.96 -8.32 -23.91
N SER A 127 -18.11 -8.30 -22.58
CA SER A 127 -17.13 -7.69 -21.68
C SER A 127 -16.85 -8.57 -20.46
N VAL A 128 -15.71 -8.30 -19.79
CA VAL A 128 -15.31 -8.94 -18.54
C VAL A 128 -14.92 -7.86 -17.56
N ALA A 129 -15.54 -7.87 -16.38
CA ALA A 129 -15.14 -7.01 -15.26
C ALA A 129 -14.28 -7.79 -14.27
N PHE A 130 -13.40 -7.08 -13.58
CA PHE A 130 -12.45 -7.62 -12.62
C PHE A 130 -12.68 -6.99 -11.25
N HIS A 131 -12.80 -7.80 -10.21
CA HIS A 131 -12.97 -7.35 -8.83
C HIS A 131 -12.06 -8.12 -7.90
N ILE A 132 -11.38 -7.42 -7.01
CA ILE A 132 -10.67 -8.05 -5.89
C ILE A 132 -11.71 -8.46 -4.85
N VAL A 133 -11.75 -9.75 -4.53
CA VAL A 133 -12.62 -10.31 -3.48
C VAL A 133 -11.91 -10.28 -2.15
N GLY A 134 -10.63 -10.66 -2.13
CA GLY A 134 -9.83 -10.69 -0.94
C GLY A 134 -8.38 -11.05 -1.21
N ALA A 135 -7.58 -11.05 -0.17
CA ALA A 135 -6.19 -11.48 -0.20
C ALA A 135 -5.75 -11.93 1.19
N LYS A 136 -4.71 -12.77 1.25
CA LYS A 136 -3.96 -13.05 2.46
C LYS A 136 -2.76 -12.11 2.59
N PHE A 137 -2.18 -12.03 3.76
CA PHE A 137 -1.02 -11.21 4.09
C PHE A 137 0.00 -12.00 4.93
#